data_ff815c6e2dda2b5bc3b010a87e0ef3f0
#
_entry.id   ff815c6e2dda2b5bc3b010a87e0ef3f0
#
_cell.length_a   1.000
_cell.length_b   1.000
_cell.length_c   1.000
_cell.angle_alpha   90.00
_cell.angle_beta   90.00
_cell.angle_gamma   90.00
#
_symmetry.space_group_name_H-M   'P 1'
#
loop_
_entity.id
_entity.type
_entity.pdbx_description
1 polymer ?
#
loop_
_entity_poly.entity_id
_entity_poly.type
_entity_poly.pdbx_seq_one_letter_code
_entity_poly.pdbx_strand_id
1 'polypeptide(L)'
;MLSLPPLSLYVHLPWCVRKCPYCDFNSHEARGALPFEPYVDALLADLDFDVPLVWGRTVHSVFFGGGTPSLFPAPAIDRFLQGASARLRFAPGCEITLETNPGTVEHGPFAGYRRAGVNRLSFGVQTFDDACLQRLGRIHSSGDAVRAVQAAREAGFDNFNLDLMYALPGQTLAMAEDDVERAIALQ
;
A
#
# COMPACT_ATOMS: atom_id res chain seq x y z
N MET A 1 5.47 -35.31 -3.09
CA MET A 1 6.49 -34.34 -3.54
C MET A 1 6.10 -32.97 -3.01
N LEU A 2 7.01 -32.24 -2.41
CA LEU A 2 6.78 -30.84 -2.00
C LEU A 2 6.74 -29.97 -3.27
N SER A 3 5.65 -29.24 -3.48
CA SER A 3 5.56 -28.23 -4.54
C SER A 3 6.05 -26.89 -4.00
N LEU A 4 6.68 -26.07 -4.85
CA LEU A 4 7.02 -24.70 -4.50
C LEU A 4 5.73 -23.87 -4.27
N PRO A 5 5.72 -22.98 -3.26
CA PRO A 5 4.59 -22.09 -3.05
C PRO A 5 4.39 -21.15 -4.26
N PRO A 6 3.20 -20.57 -4.44
CA PRO A 6 3.00 -19.52 -5.45
C PRO A 6 4.03 -18.41 -5.30
N LEU A 7 4.53 -17.88 -6.44
CA LEU A 7 5.48 -16.78 -6.41
C LEU A 7 4.75 -15.46 -6.26
N SER A 8 5.20 -14.64 -5.33
CA SER A 8 4.75 -13.27 -5.13
C SER A 8 5.93 -12.30 -5.23
N LEU A 9 5.68 -11.10 -5.73
CA LEU A 9 6.67 -10.03 -5.80
C LEU A 9 6.33 -8.99 -4.74
N TYR A 10 7.26 -8.74 -3.80
CA TYR A 10 7.18 -7.63 -2.86
C TYR A 10 8.06 -6.48 -3.36
N VAL A 11 7.49 -5.29 -3.40
CA VAL A 11 8.17 -4.07 -3.84
C VAL A 11 8.23 -3.11 -2.67
N HIS A 12 9.44 -2.83 -2.18
CA HIS A 12 9.64 -1.98 -1.02
C HIS A 12 9.77 -0.51 -1.41
N LEU A 13 8.86 0.34 -0.91
CA LEU A 13 8.86 1.78 -1.12
C LEU A 13 9.03 2.48 0.24
N PRO A 14 10.24 2.97 0.59
CA PRO A 14 10.61 3.23 1.98
C PRO A 14 10.15 4.57 2.55
N TRP A 15 9.58 5.48 1.76
CA TRP A 15 9.30 6.84 2.23
C TRP A 15 7.92 6.98 2.85
N CYS A 16 7.85 7.76 3.95
CA CYS A 16 6.63 8.24 4.60
C CYS A 16 6.63 9.77 4.61
N VAL A 17 5.45 10.39 4.64
CA VAL A 17 5.33 11.83 4.96
C VAL A 17 5.85 12.08 6.37
N ARG A 18 5.47 11.20 7.31
CA ARG A 18 5.91 11.21 8.70
C ARG A 18 6.02 9.78 9.20
N LYS A 19 7.12 9.44 9.88
CA LYS A 19 7.27 8.13 10.51
C LYS A 19 6.50 8.08 11.82
N CYS A 20 5.58 7.13 11.94
CA CYS A 20 4.82 6.92 13.17
C CYS A 20 5.72 6.37 14.29
N PRO A 21 5.57 6.82 15.56
CA PRO A 21 6.47 6.44 16.66
C PRO A 21 6.43 4.95 17.01
N TYR A 22 5.37 4.23 16.64
CA TYR A 22 5.23 2.79 16.87
C TYR A 22 5.78 1.92 15.72
N CYS A 23 6.11 2.54 14.56
CA CYS A 23 6.45 1.79 13.34
C CYS A 23 7.90 1.35 13.35
N ASP A 24 8.15 0.03 13.26
CA ASP A 24 9.44 -0.61 13.16
C ASP A 24 9.84 -1.00 11.73
N PHE A 25 8.97 -0.72 10.75
CA PHE A 25 9.28 -0.99 9.35
C PHE A 25 10.52 -0.21 8.88
N ASN A 26 11.22 -0.75 7.89
CA ASN A 26 12.32 -0.06 7.21
C ASN A 26 11.77 1.12 6.38
N SER A 27 11.37 2.17 7.07
CA SER A 27 10.76 3.35 6.49
C SER A 27 11.43 4.62 6.96
N HIS A 28 11.46 5.63 6.10
CA HIS A 28 12.16 6.89 6.32
C HIS A 28 11.24 8.07 6.02
N GLU A 29 11.32 9.09 6.86
CA GLU A 29 10.58 10.32 6.59
C GLU A 29 11.14 11.02 5.34
N ALA A 30 10.23 11.41 4.45
CA ALA A 30 10.57 12.12 3.22
C ALA A 30 11.17 13.49 3.54
N ARG A 31 12.36 13.78 3.01
CA ARG A 31 13.04 15.07 3.15
C ARG A 31 13.30 15.66 1.76
N GLY A 32 12.54 16.71 1.42
CA GLY A 32 12.66 17.35 0.10
C GLY A 32 12.05 16.51 -1.03
N ALA A 33 12.54 16.73 -2.25
CA ALA A 33 12.06 16.00 -3.44
C ALA A 33 12.51 14.54 -3.39
N LEU A 34 11.58 13.61 -3.61
CA LEU A 34 11.88 12.18 -3.64
C LEU A 34 12.39 11.75 -5.01
N PRO A 35 13.42 10.89 -5.06
CA PRO A 35 14.04 10.44 -6.31
C PRO A 35 13.25 9.27 -6.93
N PHE A 36 12.00 9.48 -7.32
CA PHE A 36 11.11 8.41 -7.77
C PHE A 36 11.68 7.64 -8.97
N GLU A 37 12.12 8.34 -10.01
CA GLU A 37 12.63 7.71 -11.24
C GLU A 37 13.94 6.94 -11.00
N PRO A 38 14.98 7.51 -10.35
CA PRO A 38 16.18 6.75 -10.00
C PRO A 38 15.90 5.55 -9.08
N TYR A 39 14.88 5.66 -8.20
CA TYR A 39 14.52 4.55 -7.33
C TYR A 39 13.85 3.41 -8.11
N VAL A 40 12.99 3.73 -9.08
CA VAL A 40 12.43 2.73 -9.98
C VAL A 40 13.53 2.03 -10.80
N ASP A 41 14.54 2.78 -11.27
CA ASP A 41 15.71 2.18 -11.95
C ASP A 41 16.44 1.19 -11.04
N ALA A 42 16.66 1.54 -9.77
CA ALA A 42 17.30 0.67 -8.80
C ALA A 42 16.47 -0.59 -8.51
N LEU A 43 15.14 -0.45 -8.35
CA LEU A 43 14.24 -1.60 -8.17
C LEU A 43 14.26 -2.56 -9.38
N LEU A 44 14.31 -2.03 -10.61
CA LEU A 44 14.38 -2.86 -11.81
C LEU A 44 15.74 -3.54 -11.94
N ALA A 45 16.83 -2.88 -11.55
CA ALA A 45 18.16 -3.49 -11.52
C ALA A 45 18.26 -4.60 -10.46
N ASP A 46 17.67 -4.39 -9.28
CA ASP A 46 17.58 -5.42 -8.23
C ASP A 46 16.74 -6.63 -8.71
N LEU A 47 15.62 -6.36 -9.39
CA LEU A 47 14.81 -7.40 -9.99
C LEU A 47 15.59 -8.20 -11.06
N ASP A 48 16.41 -7.54 -11.88
CA ASP A 48 17.27 -8.21 -12.89
C ASP A 48 18.25 -9.19 -12.22
N PHE A 49 18.74 -8.85 -11.04
CA PHE A 49 19.61 -9.74 -10.25
C PHE A 49 18.85 -10.98 -9.74
N ASP A 50 17.58 -10.82 -9.34
CA ASP A 50 16.77 -11.90 -8.76
C ASP A 50 16.07 -12.79 -9.81
N VAL A 51 15.84 -12.31 -11.03
CA VAL A 51 15.15 -13.05 -12.11
C VAL A 51 15.71 -14.47 -12.32
N PRO A 52 17.04 -14.71 -12.34
CA PRO A 52 17.57 -16.07 -12.50
C PRO A 52 17.12 -17.06 -11.41
N LEU A 53 16.87 -16.58 -10.19
CA LEU A 53 16.45 -17.40 -9.05
C LEU A 53 15.02 -17.91 -9.18
N VAL A 54 14.20 -17.22 -9.98
CA VAL A 54 12.76 -17.51 -10.15
C VAL A 54 12.39 -17.82 -11.61
N TRP A 55 13.39 -18.11 -12.45
CA TRP A 55 13.23 -18.32 -13.88
C TRP A 55 12.12 -19.33 -14.20
N GLY A 56 11.24 -18.96 -15.12
CA GLY A 56 10.13 -19.81 -15.57
C GLY A 56 8.93 -19.86 -14.63
N ARG A 57 9.02 -19.27 -13.45
CA ARG A 57 7.88 -19.18 -12.51
C ARG A 57 6.94 -18.04 -12.91
N THR A 58 5.67 -18.21 -12.55
CA THR A 58 4.62 -17.20 -12.75
C THR A 58 4.37 -16.46 -11.46
N VAL A 59 4.32 -15.12 -11.51
CA VAL A 59 3.98 -14.25 -10.39
C VAL A 59 2.46 -14.20 -10.25
N HIS A 60 1.94 -14.52 -9.08
CA HIS A 60 0.50 -14.54 -8.77
C HIS A 60 0.02 -13.29 -8.05
N SER A 61 0.92 -12.58 -7.36
CA SER A 61 0.62 -11.30 -6.73
C SER A 61 1.82 -10.38 -6.70
N VAL A 62 1.55 -9.07 -6.72
CA VAL A 62 2.51 -8.00 -6.48
C VAL A 62 2.03 -7.17 -5.31
N PHE A 63 2.90 -6.85 -4.38
CA PHE A 63 2.56 -6.07 -3.20
C PHE A 63 3.55 -4.90 -3.04
N PHE A 64 3.04 -3.68 -3.20
CA PHE A 64 3.79 -2.47 -2.90
C PHE A 64 3.58 -2.09 -1.44
N GLY A 65 4.64 -2.20 -0.64
CA GLY A 65 4.61 -1.94 0.79
C GLY A 65 5.84 -1.19 1.29
N GLY A 66 5.93 -1.05 2.61
CA GLY A 66 7.10 -0.50 3.29
C GLY A 66 6.83 0.75 4.10
N GLY A 67 7.03 1.93 3.51
CA GLY A 67 6.69 3.21 4.14
C GLY A 67 5.26 3.62 3.84
N THR A 68 5.09 4.44 2.81
CA THR A 68 3.79 4.88 2.30
C THR A 68 3.84 4.83 0.77
N PRO A 69 3.56 3.67 0.16
CA PRO A 69 3.63 3.50 -1.29
C PRO A 69 2.80 4.49 -2.09
N SER A 70 1.68 4.97 -1.55
CA SER A 70 0.85 6.00 -2.17
C SER A 70 1.48 7.40 -2.29
N LEU A 71 2.71 7.59 -1.79
CA LEU A 71 3.52 8.77 -2.10
C LEU A 71 4.14 8.73 -3.50
N PHE A 72 4.32 7.52 -4.06
CA PHE A 72 4.83 7.38 -5.41
C PHE A 72 3.78 7.80 -6.42
N PRO A 73 4.12 8.67 -7.39
CA PRO A 73 3.17 9.05 -8.42
C PRO A 73 2.81 7.85 -9.30
N ALA A 74 1.56 7.80 -9.76
CA ALA A 74 1.07 6.69 -10.58
C ALA A 74 1.95 6.37 -11.81
N PRO A 75 2.57 7.35 -12.51
CA PRO A 75 3.52 7.04 -13.59
C PRO A 75 4.75 6.25 -13.13
N ALA A 76 5.25 6.45 -11.92
CA ALA A 76 6.39 5.69 -11.40
C ALA A 76 5.98 4.24 -11.07
N ILE A 77 4.78 4.03 -10.52
CA ILE A 77 4.21 2.69 -10.32
C ILE A 77 3.99 1.97 -11.65
N ASP A 78 3.40 2.66 -12.64
CA ASP A 78 3.19 2.14 -13.99
C ASP A 78 4.51 1.71 -14.65
N ARG A 79 5.52 2.58 -14.61
CA ARG A 79 6.87 2.30 -15.14
C ARG A 79 7.49 1.05 -14.51
N PHE A 80 7.37 0.91 -13.18
CA PHE A 80 7.87 -0.28 -12.50
C PHE A 80 7.11 -1.54 -12.96
N LEU A 81 5.78 -1.50 -13.01
CA LEU A 81 4.96 -2.65 -13.40
C LEU A 81 5.23 -3.08 -14.84
N GLN A 82 5.38 -2.13 -15.77
CA GLN A 82 5.78 -2.42 -17.14
C GLN A 82 7.16 -3.07 -17.20
N GLY A 83 8.14 -2.52 -16.50
CA GLY A 83 9.48 -3.08 -16.40
C GLY A 83 9.52 -4.48 -15.79
N ALA A 84 8.73 -4.72 -14.74
CA ALA A 84 8.62 -6.02 -14.09
C ALA A 84 7.92 -7.06 -15.01
N SER A 85 6.85 -6.68 -15.71
CA SER A 85 6.13 -7.57 -16.62
C SER A 85 6.95 -7.92 -17.90
N ALA A 86 7.89 -7.08 -18.27
CA ALA A 86 8.85 -7.40 -19.34
C ALA A 86 9.87 -8.48 -18.92
N ARG A 87 10.08 -8.69 -17.63
CA ARG A 87 11.06 -9.63 -17.03
C ARG A 87 10.43 -10.90 -16.48
N LEU A 88 9.23 -10.78 -15.93
CA LEU A 88 8.52 -11.85 -15.24
C LEU A 88 7.14 -12.07 -15.87
N ARG A 89 6.74 -13.33 -15.94
CA ARG A 89 5.38 -13.64 -16.38
C ARG A 89 4.41 -13.48 -15.24
N PHE A 90 3.44 -12.58 -15.39
CA PHE A 90 2.34 -12.42 -14.44
C PHE A 90 1.18 -13.37 -14.79
N ALA A 91 0.54 -13.93 -13.77
CA ALA A 91 -0.65 -14.73 -13.95
C ALA A 91 -1.81 -13.89 -14.51
N PRO A 92 -2.70 -14.47 -15.32
CA PRO A 92 -3.98 -13.83 -15.60
C PRO A 92 -4.70 -13.51 -14.28
N GLY A 93 -5.13 -12.26 -14.09
CA GLY A 93 -5.76 -11.80 -12.85
C GLY A 93 -4.80 -11.67 -11.67
N CYS A 94 -3.48 -11.51 -11.92
CA CYS A 94 -2.49 -11.22 -10.87
C CYS A 94 -2.98 -10.09 -9.95
N GLU A 95 -3.05 -10.34 -8.64
CA GLU A 95 -3.39 -9.29 -7.68
C GLU A 95 -2.22 -8.32 -7.54
N ILE A 96 -2.50 -7.04 -7.71
CA ILE A 96 -1.53 -5.96 -7.56
C ILE A 96 -2.02 -5.01 -6.49
N THR A 97 -1.45 -5.14 -5.29
CA THR A 97 -1.84 -4.37 -4.10
C THR A 97 -0.91 -3.18 -3.90
N LEU A 98 -1.48 -2.03 -3.58
CA LEU A 98 -0.77 -0.82 -3.14
C LEU A 98 -1.22 -0.44 -1.73
N GLU A 99 -0.28 -0.37 -0.79
CA GLU A 99 -0.55 0.22 0.53
C GLU A 99 -0.75 1.74 0.42
N THR A 100 -1.75 2.23 1.11
CA THR A 100 -2.12 3.65 1.12
C THR A 100 -2.29 4.17 2.54
N ASN A 101 -1.86 5.42 2.75
CA ASN A 101 -2.22 6.17 3.95
C ASN A 101 -3.36 7.12 3.58
N PRO A 102 -4.51 7.10 4.30
CA PRO A 102 -5.63 8.00 4.02
C PRO A 102 -5.26 9.49 3.93
N GLY A 103 -4.25 9.93 4.69
CA GLY A 103 -3.75 11.32 4.65
C GLY A 103 -2.89 11.67 3.42
N THR A 104 -2.70 10.74 2.48
CA THR A 104 -1.92 10.99 1.24
C THR A 104 -2.77 10.95 -0.02
N VAL A 105 -4.08 10.83 0.10
CA VAL A 105 -5.04 10.77 -1.03
C VAL A 105 -4.95 12.03 -1.92
N GLU A 106 -4.56 13.15 -1.34
CA GLU A 106 -4.37 14.42 -2.05
C GLU A 106 -3.16 14.39 -3.01
N HIS A 107 -2.21 13.46 -2.83
CA HIS A 107 -0.98 13.39 -3.62
C HIS A 107 -1.12 12.60 -4.93
N GLY A 108 -2.22 11.87 -5.14
CA GLY A 108 -2.47 11.21 -6.43
C GLY A 108 -3.89 10.62 -6.52
N PRO A 109 -4.59 10.86 -7.64
CA PRO A 109 -5.91 10.27 -7.83
C PRO A 109 -5.78 8.75 -7.98
N PHE A 110 -6.57 7.98 -7.25
CA PHE A 110 -6.61 6.52 -7.33
C PHE A 110 -6.85 6.00 -8.75
N ALA A 111 -7.55 6.75 -9.58
CA ALA A 111 -7.72 6.44 -11.01
C ALA A 111 -6.38 6.29 -11.75
N GLY A 112 -5.32 7.00 -11.33
CA GLY A 112 -3.97 6.84 -11.88
C GLY A 112 -3.39 5.46 -11.54
N TYR A 113 -3.48 5.04 -10.29
CA TYR A 113 -3.02 3.69 -9.87
C TYR A 113 -3.83 2.58 -10.53
N ARG A 114 -5.15 2.77 -10.69
CA ARG A 114 -6.01 1.83 -11.40
C ARG A 114 -5.58 1.65 -12.85
N ARG A 115 -5.27 2.74 -13.55
CA ARG A 115 -4.73 2.70 -14.93
C ARG A 115 -3.34 2.06 -15.01
N ALA A 116 -2.50 2.26 -13.99
CA ALA A 116 -1.18 1.63 -13.89
C ALA A 116 -1.26 0.10 -13.67
N GLY A 117 -2.44 -0.44 -13.36
CA GLY A 117 -2.65 -1.87 -13.18
C GLY A 117 -2.85 -2.31 -11.73
N VAL A 118 -2.77 -1.38 -10.75
CA VAL A 118 -3.15 -1.70 -9.37
C VAL A 118 -4.63 -2.08 -9.33
N ASN A 119 -4.95 -3.21 -8.70
CA ASN A 119 -6.32 -3.72 -8.64
C ASN A 119 -6.80 -4.01 -7.21
N ARG A 120 -5.95 -3.78 -6.21
CA ARG A 120 -6.29 -3.85 -4.79
C ARG A 120 -5.61 -2.71 -4.02
N LEU A 121 -6.29 -2.14 -3.03
CA LEU A 121 -5.74 -1.15 -2.12
C LEU A 121 -5.72 -1.69 -0.69
N SER A 122 -4.70 -1.34 0.11
CA SER A 122 -4.68 -1.58 1.55
C SER A 122 -4.55 -0.25 2.28
N PHE A 123 -5.57 0.10 3.07
CA PHE A 123 -5.61 1.37 3.79
C PHE A 123 -5.16 1.20 5.24
N GLY A 124 -4.08 1.85 5.62
CA GLY A 124 -3.64 1.93 7.00
C GLY A 124 -4.53 2.90 7.82
N VAL A 125 -5.76 2.50 8.11
CA VAL A 125 -6.73 3.29 8.90
C VAL A 125 -6.35 3.32 10.36
N GLN A 126 -6.01 2.19 10.92
CA GLN A 126 -5.63 1.90 12.31
C GLN A 126 -6.80 2.01 13.31
N THR A 127 -7.56 3.08 13.33
CA THR A 127 -8.75 3.31 14.15
C THR A 127 -9.57 4.44 13.55
N PHE A 128 -10.84 4.51 13.89
CA PHE A 128 -11.72 5.65 13.59
C PHE A 128 -11.89 6.60 14.78
N ASP A 129 -11.12 6.42 15.87
CA ASP A 129 -11.05 7.38 16.96
C ASP A 129 -9.92 8.37 16.75
N ASP A 130 -10.26 9.66 16.55
CA ASP A 130 -9.28 10.71 16.24
C ASP A 130 -8.29 10.95 17.38
N ALA A 131 -8.68 10.74 18.64
CA ALA A 131 -7.76 10.88 19.77
C ALA A 131 -6.73 9.73 19.79
N CYS A 132 -7.13 8.51 19.41
CA CYS A 132 -6.21 7.39 19.23
C CYS A 132 -5.28 7.65 18.04
N LEU A 133 -5.78 8.14 16.90
CA LEU A 133 -4.95 8.51 15.75
C LEU A 133 -3.87 9.53 16.11
N GLN A 134 -4.22 10.56 16.89
CA GLN A 134 -3.26 11.56 17.37
C GLN A 134 -2.19 10.92 18.26
N ARG A 135 -2.56 10.04 19.20
CA ARG A 135 -1.60 9.31 20.05
C ARG A 135 -0.68 8.40 19.25
N LEU A 136 -1.19 7.81 18.19
CA LEU A 136 -0.39 7.01 17.24
C LEU A 136 0.51 7.87 16.34
N GLY A 137 0.38 9.21 16.37
CA GLY A 137 1.12 10.10 15.50
C GLY A 137 0.70 10.02 14.03
N ARG A 138 -0.55 9.59 13.76
CA ARG A 138 -1.10 9.54 12.39
C ARG A 138 -1.35 10.95 11.86
N ILE A 139 -1.21 11.10 10.55
CA ILE A 139 -1.39 12.38 9.84
C ILE A 139 -2.81 12.57 9.32
N HIS A 140 -3.65 11.54 9.37
CA HIS A 140 -5.03 11.54 8.89
C HIS A 140 -6.03 11.50 10.06
N SER A 141 -7.23 11.94 9.79
CA SER A 141 -8.41 11.80 10.66
C SER A 141 -9.30 10.63 10.24
N SER A 142 -10.25 10.27 11.08
CA SER A 142 -11.29 9.28 10.75
C SER A 142 -12.09 9.69 9.52
N GLY A 143 -12.36 10.99 9.35
CA GLY A 143 -13.02 11.53 8.16
C GLY A 143 -12.17 11.37 6.87
N ASP A 144 -10.85 11.48 6.97
CA ASP A 144 -9.94 11.22 5.83
C ASP A 144 -10.00 9.76 5.40
N ALA A 145 -10.07 8.84 6.35
CA ALA A 145 -10.20 7.41 6.05
C ALA A 145 -11.48 7.11 5.25
N VAL A 146 -12.61 7.66 5.67
CA VAL A 146 -13.89 7.51 4.96
C VAL A 146 -13.81 8.10 3.55
N ARG A 147 -13.27 9.33 3.42
CA ARG A 147 -13.11 9.97 2.10
C ARG A 147 -12.16 9.18 1.18
N ALA A 148 -11.10 8.61 1.71
CA ALA A 148 -10.16 7.80 0.94
C ALA A 148 -10.84 6.55 0.35
N VAL A 149 -11.65 5.84 1.13
CA VAL A 149 -12.43 4.69 0.65
C VAL A 149 -13.44 5.10 -0.42
N GLN A 150 -14.14 6.21 -0.23
CA GLN A 150 -15.09 6.73 -1.23
C GLN A 150 -14.38 7.08 -2.54
N ALA A 151 -13.26 7.80 -2.48
CA ALA A 151 -12.47 8.15 -3.65
C ALA A 151 -11.89 6.91 -4.38
N ALA A 152 -11.54 5.86 -3.64
CA ALA A 152 -11.12 4.59 -4.24
C ALA A 152 -12.26 3.93 -5.03
N ARG A 153 -13.48 3.91 -4.49
CA ARG A 153 -14.66 3.37 -5.20
C ARG A 153 -15.00 4.17 -6.45
N GLU A 154 -14.97 5.50 -6.36
CA GLU A 154 -15.17 6.38 -7.51
C GLU A 154 -14.13 6.13 -8.62
N ALA A 155 -12.91 5.74 -8.22
CA ALA A 155 -11.84 5.35 -9.15
C ALA A 155 -11.97 3.90 -9.69
N GLY A 156 -13.01 3.15 -9.30
CA GLY A 156 -13.29 1.80 -9.78
C GLY A 156 -12.56 0.69 -9.01
N PHE A 157 -12.13 0.94 -7.75
CA PHE A 157 -11.65 -0.13 -6.88
C PHE A 157 -12.82 -0.74 -6.11
N ASP A 158 -13.03 -2.03 -6.30
CA ASP A 158 -13.99 -2.89 -5.60
C ASP A 158 -13.32 -3.88 -4.63
N ASN A 159 -11.98 -3.94 -4.66
CA ASN A 159 -11.18 -4.79 -3.78
C ASN A 159 -10.22 -3.93 -2.96
N PHE A 160 -10.49 -3.81 -1.67
CA PHE A 160 -9.64 -3.10 -0.73
C PHE A 160 -9.70 -3.71 0.67
N ASN A 161 -8.67 -3.41 1.45
CA ASN A 161 -8.51 -3.82 2.84
C ASN A 161 -8.37 -2.58 3.72
N LEU A 162 -8.91 -2.64 4.94
CA LEU A 162 -8.74 -1.63 5.97
C LEU A 162 -7.97 -2.24 7.13
N ASP A 163 -6.76 -1.77 7.38
CA ASP A 163 -5.96 -2.20 8.51
C ASP A 163 -6.45 -1.52 9.77
N LEU A 164 -6.81 -2.31 10.78
CA LEU A 164 -7.20 -1.84 12.10
C LEU A 164 -6.21 -2.32 13.15
N MET A 165 -5.91 -1.46 14.10
CA MET A 165 -5.14 -1.81 15.30
C MET A 165 -6.08 -1.94 16.49
N TYR A 166 -5.79 -2.87 17.38
CA TYR A 166 -6.51 -3.05 18.64
C TYR A 166 -5.55 -2.95 19.83
N ALA A 167 -6.11 -2.83 21.03
CA ALA A 167 -5.35 -2.63 22.27
C ALA A 167 -4.49 -1.35 22.23
N LEU A 168 -5.03 -0.30 21.63
CA LEU A 168 -4.39 1.01 21.59
C LEU A 168 -4.35 1.65 22.99
N PRO A 169 -3.39 2.53 23.29
CA PRO A 169 -3.34 3.23 24.58
C PRO A 169 -4.65 3.97 24.88
N GLY A 170 -5.34 3.54 25.93
CA GLY A 170 -6.64 4.10 26.36
C GLY A 170 -7.85 3.64 25.54
N GLN A 171 -7.69 2.68 24.63
CA GLN A 171 -8.81 2.09 23.90
C GLN A 171 -9.64 1.19 24.81
N THR A 172 -10.95 1.39 24.81
CA THR A 172 -11.92 0.50 25.46
C THR A 172 -12.41 -0.57 24.50
N LEU A 173 -13.05 -1.61 25.01
CA LEU A 173 -13.68 -2.64 24.18
C LEU A 173 -14.71 -2.02 23.21
N ALA A 174 -15.56 -1.14 23.70
CA ALA A 174 -16.56 -0.46 22.88
C ALA A 174 -15.94 0.36 21.73
N MET A 175 -14.77 1.00 21.94
CA MET A 175 -14.06 1.71 20.88
C MET A 175 -13.52 0.73 19.83
N ALA A 176 -13.02 -0.44 20.23
CA ALA A 176 -12.53 -1.44 19.29
C ALA A 176 -13.68 -2.08 18.49
N GLU A 177 -14.83 -2.29 19.12
CA GLU A 177 -16.06 -2.76 18.46
C GLU A 177 -16.56 -1.74 17.43
N ASP A 178 -16.62 -0.44 17.79
CA ASP A 178 -16.98 0.66 16.88
C ASP A 178 -16.05 0.72 15.66
N ASP A 179 -14.74 0.56 15.85
CA ASP A 179 -13.76 0.51 14.75
C ASP A 179 -14.12 -0.60 13.74
N VAL A 180 -14.47 -1.79 14.23
CA VAL A 180 -14.86 -2.93 13.37
C VAL A 180 -16.19 -2.67 12.67
N GLU A 181 -17.19 -2.19 13.39
CA GLU A 181 -18.52 -1.87 12.83
C GLU A 181 -18.42 -0.81 11.74
N ARG A 182 -17.64 0.24 11.96
CA ARG A 182 -17.41 1.30 10.96
C ARG A 182 -16.66 0.78 9.74
N ALA A 183 -15.66 -0.09 9.94
CA ALA A 183 -14.97 -0.72 8.82
C ALA A 183 -15.91 -1.60 7.98
N ILE A 184 -16.78 -2.38 8.61
CA ILE A 184 -17.80 -3.19 7.92
C ILE A 184 -18.79 -2.29 7.14
N ALA A 185 -19.21 -1.18 7.74
CA ALA A 185 -20.14 -0.25 7.09
C ALA A 185 -19.54 0.44 5.85
N LEU A 186 -18.22 0.44 5.71
CA LEU A 186 -17.49 0.96 4.55
C LEU A 186 -17.26 -0.07 3.44
N GLN A 187 -17.75 -1.30 3.58
CA GLN A 187 -17.64 -2.35 2.54
C GLN A 187 -18.63 -2.18 1.39
#